data_33cbf49123aeee3528da852f74ef3174
#
_entry.id   33cbf49123aeee3528da852f74ef3174
#
_cell.length_a   1.000
_cell.length_b   1.000
_cell.length_c   1.000
_cell.angle_alpha   90.00
_cell.angle_beta   90.00
_cell.angle_gamma   90.00
#
_symmetry.space_group_name_H-M   'P 1'
#
loop_
_entity.id
_entity.type
_entity.pdbx_description
1 polymer ?
#
loop_
_entity_poly.entity_id
_entity_poly.type
_entity_poly.pdbx_seq_one_letter_code
_entity_poly.pdbx_strand_id
1 'polypeptide(L)'
;MLNDEVPDNDDYDAGRRRGEFDNITPEDFTRDHGSGRATPPGWLDGESLGRIRRQMPIAYVEIVPVRADEFGRVTQIGSLLRVCDDGSIVERTLIAGRVLYHETIREAIARNISKDLGDIALPQLPQGLMPFTVAEFFPTPGVSPYHDARQHAIALCYMVPIAGDCKPQDETLDVEWVDPRTAALDSFLEQMADGHDYIVRQALAWAGL
;
A
#
# COMPACT_ATOMS: atom_id res chain seq x y z
N MET A 1 -11.04 -19.38 -45.45
CA MET A 1 -9.89 -19.89 -44.70
C MET A 1 -8.98 -18.71 -44.47
N LEU A 2 -9.08 -18.08 -43.32
CA LEU A 2 -8.21 -17.01 -42.88
C LEU A 2 -7.29 -17.66 -41.83
N ASN A 3 -6.00 -17.67 -42.13
CA ASN A 3 -4.98 -18.07 -41.20
C ASN A 3 -4.73 -16.88 -40.26
N ASP A 4 -5.17 -16.98 -39.00
CA ASP A 4 -4.71 -16.13 -37.92
C ASP A 4 -3.35 -16.68 -37.43
N GLU A 5 -2.28 -16.12 -37.93
CA GLU A 5 -0.96 -16.30 -37.35
C GLU A 5 -0.87 -15.43 -36.09
N VAL A 6 -0.84 -16.09 -34.93
CA VAL A 6 -0.48 -15.49 -33.65
C VAL A 6 1.01 -15.13 -33.72
N PRO A 7 1.44 -13.88 -33.53
CA PRO A 7 2.86 -13.55 -33.54
C PRO A 7 3.56 -14.23 -32.36
N ASP A 8 4.63 -14.96 -32.72
CA ASP A 8 5.53 -15.64 -31.78
C ASP A 8 6.22 -14.59 -30.88
N ASN A 9 6.09 -14.75 -29.57
CA ASN A 9 6.53 -13.78 -28.57
C ASN A 9 8.00 -13.97 -28.14
N ASP A 10 8.78 -14.71 -28.90
CA ASP A 10 10.17 -15.06 -28.56
C ASP A 10 11.22 -14.00 -28.95
N ASP A 11 10.84 -12.91 -29.63
CA ASP A 11 11.79 -11.88 -30.09
C ASP A 11 12.08 -10.77 -29.05
N TYR A 12 11.55 -10.85 -27.84
CA TYR A 12 11.71 -9.77 -26.85
C TYR A 12 12.99 -9.83 -25.99
N ASP A 13 13.76 -10.93 -26.04
CA ASP A 13 14.90 -11.16 -25.13
C ASP A 13 16.30 -11.17 -25.77
N ALA A 14 16.43 -10.95 -27.09
CA ALA A 14 17.71 -11.08 -27.79
C ALA A 14 18.65 -9.86 -27.75
N GLY A 15 18.28 -8.75 -27.07
CA GLY A 15 19.02 -7.49 -27.14
C GLY A 15 19.57 -6.91 -25.85
N ARG A 16 19.22 -7.43 -24.69
CA ARG A 16 19.69 -6.87 -23.40
C ARG A 16 20.95 -7.58 -22.92
N ARG A 17 22.09 -6.90 -23.04
CA ARG A 17 23.34 -7.35 -22.43
C ARG A 17 23.19 -7.42 -20.91
N ARG A 18 23.38 -8.60 -20.32
CA ARG A 18 23.65 -8.75 -18.89
C ARG A 18 24.84 -7.86 -18.55
N GLY A 19 24.67 -6.86 -17.70
CA GLY A 19 25.74 -5.97 -17.23
C GLY A 19 25.41 -4.48 -17.26
N GLU A 20 24.29 -4.06 -17.85
CA GLU A 20 23.96 -2.64 -17.93
C GLU A 20 23.34 -2.07 -16.63
N PHE A 21 22.94 -2.94 -15.71
CA PHE A 21 22.38 -2.56 -14.40
C PHE A 21 23.35 -2.76 -13.23
N ASP A 22 24.50 -3.42 -13.43
CA ASP A 22 25.45 -3.71 -12.35
C ASP A 22 26.27 -2.49 -11.88
N ASN A 23 26.14 -1.35 -12.57
CA ASN A 23 26.86 -0.10 -12.26
C ASN A 23 25.95 1.08 -11.90
N ILE A 24 24.68 0.84 -11.56
CA ILE A 24 23.82 1.93 -11.09
C ILE A 24 24.21 2.27 -9.66
N THR A 25 24.78 3.44 -9.47
CA THR A 25 25.16 3.95 -8.15
C THR A 25 24.00 4.72 -7.51
N PRO A 26 23.95 4.84 -6.17
CA PRO A 26 22.97 5.71 -5.51
C PRO A 26 22.92 7.14 -6.06
N GLU A 27 24.03 7.62 -6.64
CA GLU A 27 24.17 8.96 -7.25
C GLU A 27 23.39 9.08 -8.58
N ASP A 28 23.16 7.97 -9.28
CA ASP A 28 22.38 7.98 -10.53
C ASP A 28 20.91 8.25 -10.31
N PHE A 29 20.40 8.05 -9.08
CA PHE A 29 19.03 8.33 -8.68
C PHE A 29 18.80 9.77 -8.23
N THR A 30 19.87 10.55 -8.05
CA THR A 30 19.81 11.93 -7.50
C THR A 30 19.82 13.03 -8.57
N ARG A 31 19.92 12.68 -9.84
CA ARG A 31 19.92 13.68 -10.93
C ARG A 31 18.49 14.11 -11.26
N ASP A 32 18.07 15.19 -10.60
CA ASP A 32 16.87 15.93 -10.96
C ASP A 32 17.12 16.71 -12.26
N HIS A 33 16.30 16.43 -13.27
CA HIS A 33 16.33 17.16 -14.52
C HIS A 33 15.41 18.39 -14.45
N GLY A 34 15.71 19.34 -13.55
CA GLY A 34 15.14 20.67 -13.72
C GLY A 34 14.64 21.45 -12.51
N SER A 35 14.54 20.93 -11.29
CA SER A 35 14.00 21.67 -10.15
C SER A 35 15.01 22.05 -9.06
N GLY A 36 16.26 21.62 -9.16
CA GLY A 36 17.32 21.96 -8.19
C GLY A 36 17.12 21.40 -6.78
N ARG A 37 16.13 20.56 -6.55
CA ARG A 37 15.87 19.87 -5.31
C ARG A 37 16.07 18.38 -5.52
N ALA A 38 17.06 17.79 -4.84
CA ALA A 38 17.31 16.35 -4.93
C ALA A 38 16.05 15.56 -4.52
N THR A 39 15.46 14.84 -5.47
CA THR A 39 14.35 13.93 -5.19
C THR A 39 14.90 12.70 -4.49
N PRO A 40 14.36 12.26 -3.35
CA PRO A 40 14.80 11.03 -2.71
C PRO A 40 14.73 9.85 -3.66
N PRO A 41 15.66 8.87 -3.58
CA PRO A 41 15.66 7.69 -4.42
C PRO A 41 14.29 7.00 -4.42
N GLY A 42 13.81 6.60 -5.60
CA GLY A 42 12.51 5.92 -5.76
C GLY A 42 11.29 6.86 -5.79
N TRP A 43 11.44 8.15 -5.53
CA TRP A 43 10.37 9.13 -5.71
C TRP A 43 10.33 9.63 -7.15
N LEU A 44 9.12 9.70 -7.68
CA LEU A 44 8.83 10.24 -9.00
C LEU A 44 8.14 11.60 -8.86
N ASP A 45 8.44 12.53 -9.77
CA ASP A 45 7.62 13.72 -9.91
C ASP A 45 6.19 13.37 -10.32
N GLY A 46 5.25 14.32 -10.16
CA GLY A 46 3.83 14.08 -10.40
C GLY A 46 3.51 13.71 -11.86
N GLU A 47 4.25 14.24 -12.84
CA GLU A 47 4.04 13.96 -14.27
C GLU A 47 4.49 12.54 -14.61
N SER A 48 5.69 12.16 -14.18
CA SER A 48 6.26 10.82 -14.35
C SER A 48 5.39 9.75 -13.68
N LEU A 49 4.97 9.99 -12.44
CA LEU A 49 4.06 9.10 -11.74
C LEU A 49 2.72 8.97 -12.45
N GLY A 50 2.13 10.09 -12.90
CA GLY A 50 0.88 10.09 -13.66
C GLY A 50 0.98 9.32 -14.96
N ARG A 51 2.12 9.35 -15.65
CA ARG A 51 2.38 8.56 -16.87
C ARG A 51 2.42 7.07 -16.55
N ILE A 52 3.18 6.67 -15.53
CA ILE A 52 3.32 5.27 -15.12
C ILE A 52 1.96 4.70 -14.68
N ARG A 53 1.18 5.44 -13.89
CA ARG A 53 -0.16 5.03 -13.45
C ARG A 53 -1.10 4.66 -14.60
N ARG A 54 -0.94 5.26 -15.77
CA ARG A 54 -1.74 4.96 -16.98
C ARG A 54 -1.21 3.82 -17.82
N GLN A 55 -0.01 3.30 -17.54
CA GLN A 55 0.67 2.33 -18.39
C GLN A 55 0.88 0.97 -17.72
N MET A 56 0.92 0.93 -16.40
CA MET A 56 1.17 -0.32 -15.67
C MET A 56 0.57 -0.27 -14.27
N PRO A 57 0.27 -1.45 -13.69
CA PRO A 57 -0.12 -1.55 -12.29
C PRO A 57 1.01 -1.09 -11.38
N ILE A 58 0.65 -0.45 -10.26
CA ILE A 58 1.58 -0.01 -9.24
C ILE A 58 1.57 -0.98 -8.06
N ALA A 59 2.75 -1.41 -7.61
CA ALA A 59 2.88 -2.23 -6.41
C ALA A 59 2.64 -1.37 -5.15
N TYR A 60 1.76 -1.86 -4.27
CA TYR A 60 1.36 -1.22 -3.02
C TYR A 60 1.51 -2.16 -1.83
N VAL A 61 1.60 -1.59 -0.65
CA VAL A 61 1.32 -2.26 0.62
C VAL A 61 0.05 -1.66 1.23
N GLU A 62 -0.84 -2.53 1.72
CA GLU A 62 -1.99 -2.20 2.54
C GLU A 62 -1.78 -2.80 3.92
N ILE A 63 -1.98 -2.02 4.96
CA ILE A 63 -1.63 -2.42 6.31
C ILE A 63 -2.83 -2.23 7.23
N VAL A 64 -3.26 -3.32 7.84
CA VAL A 64 -4.19 -3.32 8.96
C VAL A 64 -3.35 -3.23 10.24
N PRO A 65 -3.25 -2.07 10.89
CA PRO A 65 -2.52 -1.95 12.15
C PRO A 65 -3.33 -2.62 13.26
N VAL A 66 -2.66 -3.39 14.11
CA VAL A 66 -3.32 -4.10 15.21
C VAL A 66 -2.58 -3.88 16.53
N ARG A 67 -3.31 -4.03 17.65
CA ARG A 67 -2.72 -4.24 18.96
C ARG A 67 -2.79 -5.74 19.27
N ALA A 68 -1.75 -6.26 19.86
CA ALA A 68 -1.68 -7.66 20.28
C ALA A 68 -1.31 -7.76 21.77
N ASP A 69 -1.80 -8.83 22.41
CA ASP A 69 -1.40 -9.16 23.78
C ASP A 69 -0.02 -9.87 23.80
N GLU A 70 0.43 -10.24 24.99
CA GLU A 70 1.70 -10.93 25.21
C GLU A 70 1.79 -12.32 24.54
N PHE A 71 0.64 -12.89 24.15
CA PHE A 71 0.55 -14.17 23.43
C PHE A 71 0.43 -13.99 21.92
N GLY A 72 0.49 -12.74 21.43
CA GLY A 72 0.33 -12.41 20.01
C GLY A 72 -1.11 -12.43 19.51
N ARG A 73 -2.11 -12.47 20.38
CA ARG A 73 -3.52 -12.43 20.00
C ARG A 73 -3.92 -10.98 19.72
N VAL A 74 -4.61 -10.76 18.64
CA VAL A 74 -5.12 -9.43 18.28
C VAL A 74 -6.19 -9.00 19.28
N THR A 75 -5.97 -7.87 19.91
CA THR A 75 -6.88 -7.26 20.89
C THR A 75 -7.62 -6.03 20.34
N GLN A 76 -7.01 -5.32 19.40
CA GLN A 76 -7.63 -4.19 18.73
C GLN A 76 -7.21 -4.13 17.26
N ILE A 77 -8.12 -3.62 16.42
CA ILE A 77 -7.92 -3.28 15.01
C ILE A 77 -7.86 -1.76 14.92
N GLY A 78 -6.85 -1.24 14.25
CA GLY A 78 -6.71 0.19 13.97
C GLY A 78 -7.22 0.57 12.60
N SER A 79 -7.79 1.76 12.49
CA SER A 79 -8.13 2.40 11.23
C SER A 79 -7.81 3.89 11.29
N LEU A 80 -7.48 4.48 10.15
CA LEU A 80 -7.20 5.90 10.03
C LEU A 80 -8.50 6.65 9.76
N LEU A 81 -8.63 7.82 10.36
CA LEU A 81 -9.66 8.81 10.01
C LEU A 81 -9.00 9.90 9.18
N ARG A 82 -9.49 10.11 7.97
CA ARG A 82 -9.00 11.14 7.03
C ARG A 82 -10.13 12.03 6.57
N VAL A 83 -9.81 13.26 6.17
CA VAL A 83 -10.74 14.12 5.46
C VAL A 83 -10.79 13.66 4.01
N CYS A 84 -11.99 13.57 3.44
CA CYS A 84 -12.14 13.33 2.00
C CYS A 84 -11.47 14.45 1.20
N ASP A 85 -11.05 14.15 -0.03
CA ASP A 85 -10.40 15.12 -0.92
C ASP A 85 -11.23 16.39 -1.13
N ASP A 86 -12.57 16.30 -0.99
CA ASP A 86 -13.48 17.45 -1.08
C ASP A 86 -13.64 18.24 0.24
N GLY A 87 -13.02 17.76 1.31
CA GLY A 87 -13.05 18.38 2.64
C GLY A 87 -14.37 18.24 3.42
N SER A 88 -15.32 17.46 2.93
CA SER A 88 -16.70 17.46 3.45
C SER A 88 -17.02 16.34 4.43
N ILE A 89 -16.35 15.21 4.38
CA ILE A 89 -16.66 14.01 5.17
C ILE A 89 -15.36 13.39 5.70
N VAL A 90 -15.43 12.78 6.88
CA VAL A 90 -14.32 11.97 7.40
C VAL A 90 -14.48 10.54 6.90
N GLU A 91 -13.47 10.05 6.20
CA GLU A 91 -13.38 8.69 5.72
C GLU A 91 -12.56 7.81 6.65
N ARG A 92 -12.92 6.54 6.72
CA ARG A 92 -12.17 5.51 7.42
C ARG A 92 -11.37 4.71 6.41
N THR A 93 -10.05 4.69 6.60
CA THR A 93 -9.11 4.02 5.68
C THR A 93 -8.12 3.14 6.43
N LEU A 94 -7.31 2.39 5.67
CA LEU A 94 -6.13 1.69 6.18
C LEU A 94 -4.85 2.47 5.87
N ILE A 95 -3.72 2.03 6.43
CA ILE A 95 -2.42 2.56 6.08
C ILE A 95 -2.04 1.99 4.72
N ALA A 96 -1.73 2.86 3.77
CA ALA A 96 -1.44 2.46 2.41
C ALA A 96 -0.29 3.26 1.78
N GLY A 97 0.41 2.61 0.86
CA GLY A 97 1.38 3.32 0.04
C GLY A 97 2.09 2.45 -0.98
N ARG A 98 2.56 3.08 -2.05
CA ARG A 98 3.33 2.36 -3.07
C ARG A 98 4.68 1.89 -2.52
N VAL A 99 5.12 0.77 -3.07
CA VAL A 99 6.51 0.32 -2.92
C VAL A 99 7.37 1.17 -3.85
N LEU A 100 8.43 1.76 -3.33
CA LEU A 100 9.35 2.57 -4.11
C LEU A 100 10.39 1.69 -4.83
N TYR A 101 11.02 2.24 -5.87
CA TYR A 101 12.10 1.56 -6.55
C TYR A 101 13.27 1.32 -5.58
N HIS A 102 13.83 0.10 -5.58
CA HIS A 102 14.85 -0.39 -4.63
C HIS A 102 14.42 -0.45 -3.16
N GLU A 103 13.16 -0.26 -2.86
CA GLU A 103 12.62 -0.43 -1.51
C GLU A 103 12.14 -1.87 -1.31
N THR A 104 12.52 -2.49 -0.22
CA THR A 104 11.94 -3.78 0.17
C THR A 104 10.52 -3.58 0.70
N ILE A 105 9.71 -4.64 0.66
CA ILE A 105 8.35 -4.61 1.26
C ILE A 105 8.40 -4.22 2.74
N ARG A 106 9.41 -4.67 3.47
CA ARG A 106 9.62 -4.32 4.88
C ARG A 106 9.84 -2.82 5.09
N GLU A 107 10.66 -2.22 4.27
CA GLU A 107 10.92 -0.78 4.30
C GLU A 107 9.68 0.01 3.89
N ALA A 108 8.95 -0.45 2.87
CA ALA A 108 7.69 0.17 2.45
C ALA A 108 6.65 0.16 3.59
N ILE A 109 6.49 -0.96 4.30
CA ILE A 109 5.60 -1.07 5.46
C ILE A 109 6.04 -0.10 6.56
N ALA A 110 7.31 -0.13 6.96
CA ALA A 110 7.83 0.72 8.02
C ALA A 110 7.66 2.21 7.69
N ARG A 111 8.01 2.61 6.47
CA ARG A 111 7.87 3.99 5.99
C ARG A 111 6.43 4.48 5.98
N ASN A 112 5.47 3.66 5.51
CA ASN A 112 4.08 4.07 5.49
C ASN A 112 3.47 4.12 6.90
N ILE A 113 3.86 3.22 7.80
CA ILE A 113 3.47 3.30 9.22
C ILE A 113 4.03 4.57 9.87
N SER A 114 5.32 4.87 9.67
CA SER A 114 5.93 6.09 10.20
C SER A 114 5.26 7.35 9.64
N LYS A 115 4.93 7.35 8.35
CA LYS A 115 4.24 8.47 7.69
C LYS A 115 2.86 8.76 8.32
N ASP A 116 2.06 7.71 8.60
CA ASP A 116 0.68 7.88 9.05
C ASP A 116 0.54 7.89 10.59
N LEU A 117 1.37 7.11 11.31
CA LEU A 117 1.28 6.94 12.77
C LEU A 117 2.45 7.58 13.55
N GLY A 118 3.48 8.08 12.84
CA GLY A 118 4.68 8.65 13.42
C GLY A 118 5.75 7.61 13.79
N ASP A 119 6.98 8.08 14.01
CA ASP A 119 8.17 7.22 14.21
C ASP A 119 8.12 6.38 15.50
N ILE A 120 7.32 6.80 16.47
CA ILE A 120 7.18 6.11 17.77
C ILE A 120 6.11 5.01 17.76
N ALA A 121 5.48 4.71 16.62
CA ALA A 121 4.49 3.64 16.48
C ALA A 121 5.08 2.23 16.72
N LEU A 122 6.36 2.03 16.46
CA LEU A 122 7.12 0.82 16.71
C LEU A 122 6.46 -0.45 16.13
N PRO A 123 6.37 -0.57 14.79
CA PRO A 123 5.81 -1.75 14.15
C PRO A 123 6.64 -2.99 14.42
N GLN A 124 5.98 -4.09 14.79
CA GLN A 124 6.61 -5.38 15.03
C GLN A 124 6.51 -6.26 13.77
N LEU A 125 7.55 -6.20 12.93
CA LEU A 125 7.60 -6.95 11.69
C LEU A 125 8.34 -8.28 11.87
N PRO A 126 7.71 -9.44 11.59
CA PRO A 126 8.38 -10.75 11.65
C PRO A 126 9.47 -10.84 10.59
N GLN A 127 10.43 -11.77 10.76
CA GLN A 127 11.50 -11.96 9.77
C GLN A 127 10.95 -12.35 8.40
N GLY A 128 10.03 -13.29 8.35
CA GLY A 128 9.30 -13.67 7.13
C GLY A 128 8.01 -12.86 7.02
N LEU A 129 7.97 -11.92 6.10
CA LEU A 129 6.74 -11.19 5.78
C LEU A 129 5.89 -12.01 4.81
N MET A 130 4.64 -12.28 5.19
CA MET A 130 3.68 -12.95 4.34
C MET A 130 2.40 -12.11 4.30
N PRO A 131 1.94 -11.68 3.12
CA PRO A 131 0.66 -11.00 3.01
C PRO A 131 -0.46 -12.00 3.29
N PHE A 132 -1.49 -11.56 4.03
CA PHE A 132 -2.66 -12.42 4.25
C PHE A 132 -3.61 -12.44 3.04
N THR A 133 -3.54 -11.44 2.19
CA THR A 133 -4.25 -11.38 0.90
C THR A 133 -3.56 -10.41 -0.05
N VAL A 134 -4.01 -10.45 -1.31
CA VAL A 134 -3.67 -9.47 -2.36
C VAL A 134 -4.97 -8.80 -2.79
N ALA A 135 -4.98 -7.47 -2.83
CA ALA A 135 -6.10 -6.67 -3.31
C ALA A 135 -5.73 -5.95 -4.60
N GLU A 136 -6.60 -6.02 -5.60
CA GLU A 136 -6.42 -5.33 -6.88
C GLU A 136 -7.37 -4.14 -6.97
N PHE A 137 -6.82 -2.94 -6.83
CA PHE A 137 -7.55 -1.68 -6.93
C PHE A 137 -7.62 -1.22 -8.38
N PHE A 138 -8.80 -0.88 -8.86
CA PHE A 138 -9.00 -0.41 -10.22
C PHE A 138 -9.58 1.00 -10.26
N PRO A 139 -9.21 1.81 -11.28
CA PRO A 139 -9.82 3.13 -11.49
C PRO A 139 -11.23 3.05 -12.07
N THR A 140 -11.63 1.88 -12.57
CA THR A 140 -12.97 1.65 -13.13
C THR A 140 -13.83 0.99 -12.06
N PRO A 141 -14.90 1.65 -11.58
CA PRO A 141 -15.80 1.08 -10.59
C PRO A 141 -16.42 -0.24 -11.08
N GLY A 142 -16.58 -1.21 -10.18
CA GLY A 142 -17.24 -2.49 -10.43
C GLY A 142 -16.38 -3.56 -11.09
N VAL A 143 -15.12 -3.30 -11.42
CA VAL A 143 -14.16 -4.32 -11.89
C VAL A 143 -13.70 -5.19 -10.72
N SER A 144 -13.54 -4.60 -9.57
CA SER A 144 -13.13 -5.23 -8.31
C SER A 144 -13.93 -4.58 -7.18
N PRO A 145 -14.03 -5.19 -5.99
CA PRO A 145 -14.56 -4.51 -4.81
C PRO A 145 -13.64 -3.38 -4.32
N TYR A 146 -12.38 -3.37 -4.76
CA TYR A 146 -11.39 -2.35 -4.39
C TYR A 146 -11.32 -1.27 -5.47
N HIS A 147 -11.34 -0.01 -5.05
CA HIS A 147 -11.37 1.14 -5.97
C HIS A 147 -10.25 2.14 -5.65
N ASP A 148 -9.51 2.59 -6.65
CA ASP A 148 -8.63 3.76 -6.60
C ASP A 148 -8.75 4.53 -7.93
N ALA A 149 -9.49 5.63 -7.92
CA ALA A 149 -9.74 6.45 -9.11
C ALA A 149 -8.47 6.93 -9.83
N ARG A 150 -7.31 6.91 -9.16
CA ARG A 150 -6.04 7.40 -9.69
C ARG A 150 -5.27 6.36 -10.49
N GLN A 151 -5.46 5.05 -10.23
CA GLN A 151 -4.55 4.02 -10.76
C GLN A 151 -5.08 2.59 -10.64
N HIS A 152 -4.49 1.69 -11.42
CA HIS A 152 -4.52 0.27 -11.13
C HIS A 152 -3.39 -0.05 -10.13
N ALA A 153 -3.72 -0.57 -8.95
CA ALA A 153 -2.73 -0.97 -7.97
C ALA A 153 -2.89 -2.44 -7.57
N ILE A 154 -1.77 -3.13 -7.38
CA ILE A 154 -1.70 -4.48 -6.80
C ILE A 154 -1.14 -4.33 -5.39
N ALA A 155 -2.00 -4.47 -4.39
CA ALA A 155 -1.67 -4.25 -3.00
C ALA A 155 -1.44 -5.58 -2.28
N LEU A 156 -0.27 -5.69 -1.65
CA LEU A 156 0.04 -6.76 -0.70
C LEU A 156 -0.47 -6.34 0.67
N CYS A 157 -1.42 -7.09 1.23
CA CYS A 157 -2.12 -6.73 2.47
C CYS A 157 -1.49 -7.43 3.68
N TYR A 158 -1.12 -6.64 4.69
CA TYR A 158 -0.44 -7.11 5.89
C TYR A 158 -1.19 -6.72 7.16
N MET A 159 -1.22 -7.61 8.13
CA MET A 159 -1.60 -7.29 9.50
C MET A 159 -0.32 -7.05 10.29
N VAL A 160 -0.18 -5.85 10.88
CA VAL A 160 1.06 -5.44 11.55
C VAL A 160 0.78 -5.02 12.98
N PRO A 161 1.35 -5.74 13.98
CA PRO A 161 1.28 -5.31 15.37
C PRO A 161 2.05 -4.00 15.58
N ILE A 162 1.40 -3.04 16.23
CA ILE A 162 1.94 -1.75 16.62
C ILE A 162 2.11 -1.73 18.14
N ALA A 163 3.34 -1.62 18.63
CA ALA A 163 3.65 -1.67 20.05
C ALA A 163 3.76 -0.28 20.70
N GLY A 164 4.13 0.73 19.90
CA GLY A 164 4.36 2.08 20.39
C GLY A 164 3.14 2.98 20.37
N ASP A 165 3.34 4.23 20.78
CA ASP A 165 2.32 5.27 20.71
C ASP A 165 2.14 5.75 19.27
N CYS A 166 0.89 6.01 18.90
CA CYS A 166 0.56 6.54 17.59
C CYS A 166 0.30 8.03 17.69
N LYS A 167 0.92 8.79 16.80
CA LYS A 167 0.66 10.22 16.61
C LYS A 167 0.29 10.42 15.15
N PRO A 168 -0.99 10.66 14.85
CA PRO A 168 -1.43 10.93 13.48
C PRO A 168 -0.56 12.00 12.83
N GLN A 169 -0.18 11.77 11.58
CA GLN A 169 0.69 12.63 10.79
C GLN A 169 0.02 12.99 9.47
N ASP A 170 0.50 14.04 8.84
CA ASP A 170 0.09 14.51 7.51
C ASP A 170 -1.46 14.67 7.40
N GLU A 171 -2.10 13.92 6.51
CA GLU A 171 -3.54 13.97 6.24
C GLU A 171 -4.38 13.11 7.19
N THR A 172 -3.74 12.40 8.12
CA THR A 172 -4.43 11.54 9.11
C THR A 172 -4.87 12.39 10.29
N LEU A 173 -6.18 12.53 10.49
CA LEU A 173 -6.76 13.27 11.60
C LEU A 173 -6.60 12.54 12.93
N ASP A 174 -6.86 11.22 12.89
CA ASP A 174 -6.80 10.37 14.08
C ASP A 174 -6.62 8.91 13.67
N VAL A 175 -6.24 8.08 14.64
CA VAL A 175 -6.26 6.62 14.55
C VAL A 175 -7.23 6.06 15.57
N GLU A 176 -8.26 5.39 15.10
CA GLU A 176 -9.23 4.74 15.97
C GLU A 176 -8.88 3.27 16.17
N TRP A 177 -8.88 2.84 17.44
CA TRP A 177 -8.65 1.48 17.84
C TRP A 177 -9.92 0.86 18.38
N VAL A 178 -10.41 -0.19 17.74
CA VAL A 178 -11.63 -0.90 18.15
C VAL A 178 -11.33 -2.36 18.44
N ASP A 179 -12.11 -3.00 19.29
CA ASP A 179 -12.01 -4.44 19.49
C ASP A 179 -12.45 -5.20 18.20
N PRO A 180 -11.96 -6.43 17.98
CA PRO A 180 -12.25 -7.17 16.75
C PRO A 180 -13.73 -7.42 16.49
N ARG A 181 -14.56 -7.54 17.56
CA ARG A 181 -16.02 -7.73 17.38
C ARG A 181 -16.66 -6.46 16.85
N THR A 182 -16.22 -5.30 17.33
CA THR A 182 -16.67 -4.01 16.79
C THR A 182 -16.23 -3.85 15.36
N ALA A 183 -14.96 -4.18 15.03
CA ALA A 183 -14.44 -4.13 13.67
C ALA A 183 -15.21 -5.06 12.68
N ALA A 184 -15.84 -6.13 13.19
CA ALA A 184 -16.64 -7.06 12.38
C ALA A 184 -18.07 -6.58 12.13
N LEU A 185 -18.56 -5.54 12.79
CA LEU A 185 -19.91 -5.03 12.61
C LEU A 185 -20.06 -4.31 11.27
N ASP A 186 -21.19 -4.52 10.60
CA ASP A 186 -21.51 -3.82 9.34
C ASP A 186 -21.48 -2.30 9.53
N SER A 187 -21.97 -1.78 10.67
CA SER A 187 -21.93 -0.35 10.99
C SER A 187 -20.52 0.27 11.07
N PHE A 188 -19.50 -0.54 11.35
CA PHE A 188 -18.09 -0.11 11.27
C PHE A 188 -17.56 -0.23 9.85
N LEU A 189 -17.82 -1.36 9.20
CA LEU A 189 -17.31 -1.70 7.87
C LEU A 189 -17.88 -0.79 6.78
N GLU A 190 -19.16 -0.39 6.87
CA GLU A 190 -19.79 0.55 5.94
C GLU A 190 -19.17 1.96 5.96
N GLN A 191 -18.37 2.30 6.99
CA GLN A 191 -17.63 3.55 7.05
C GLN A 191 -16.24 3.47 6.38
N MET A 192 -15.83 2.26 5.96
CA MET A 192 -14.54 2.07 5.28
C MET A 192 -14.65 2.48 3.81
N ALA A 193 -13.71 3.31 3.37
CA ALA A 193 -13.63 3.75 1.98
C ALA A 193 -12.96 2.70 1.08
N ASP A 194 -13.15 2.81 -0.22
CA ASP A 194 -12.36 2.19 -1.29
C ASP A 194 -12.29 0.64 -1.26
N GLY A 195 -13.19 -0.02 -0.53
CA GLY A 195 -13.19 -1.49 -0.37
C GLY A 195 -12.30 -1.98 0.77
N HIS A 196 -11.81 -1.09 1.63
CA HIS A 196 -11.04 -1.48 2.81
C HIS A 196 -11.83 -2.36 3.79
N ASP A 197 -13.17 -2.32 3.77
CA ASP A 197 -14.05 -3.25 4.52
C ASP A 197 -13.75 -4.71 4.16
N TYR A 198 -13.53 -5.03 2.87
CA TYR A 198 -13.16 -6.38 2.43
C TYR A 198 -11.79 -6.80 2.99
N ILE A 199 -10.84 -5.86 3.05
CA ILE A 199 -9.50 -6.13 3.61
C ILE A 199 -9.62 -6.42 5.10
N VAL A 200 -10.39 -5.62 5.85
CA VAL A 200 -10.62 -5.83 7.30
C VAL A 200 -11.31 -7.17 7.56
N ARG A 201 -12.35 -7.53 6.78
CA ARG A 201 -13.03 -8.85 6.88
C ARG A 201 -12.04 -10.00 6.68
N GLN A 202 -11.17 -9.90 5.67
CA GLN A 202 -10.17 -10.93 5.39
C GLN A 202 -9.10 -10.99 6.49
N ALA A 203 -8.68 -9.84 7.03
CA ALA A 203 -7.73 -9.78 8.14
C ALA A 203 -8.29 -10.46 9.39
N LEU A 204 -9.55 -10.17 9.75
CA LEU A 204 -10.24 -10.83 10.87
C LEU A 204 -10.31 -12.34 10.66
N ALA A 205 -10.76 -12.79 9.49
CA ALA A 205 -10.83 -14.20 9.16
C ALA A 205 -9.46 -14.91 9.24
N TRP A 206 -8.41 -14.24 8.73
CA TRP A 206 -7.04 -14.76 8.77
C TRP A 206 -6.51 -14.88 10.21
N ALA A 207 -6.90 -13.95 11.10
CA ALA A 207 -6.56 -13.98 12.51
C ALA A 207 -7.41 -14.97 13.34
N GLY A 208 -8.45 -15.59 12.73
CA GLY A 208 -9.37 -16.50 13.42
C GLY A 208 -10.38 -15.78 14.32
N LEU A 209 -10.78 -14.57 13.96
CA LEU A 209 -11.68 -13.70 14.70
C LEU A 209 -13.03 -13.55 14.00
#